data_70ece04f0e51cc0ebfa85f7771d81c2b
#
_entry.id   70ece04f0e51cc0ebfa85f7771d81c2b
#
_cell.length_a   1.000
_cell.length_b   1.000
_cell.length_c   1.000
_cell.angle_alpha   90.00
_cell.angle_beta   90.00
_cell.angle_gamma   90.00
#
_symmetry.space_group_name_H-M   'P 1'
#
loop_
_entity.id
_entity.type
_entity.pdbx_description
1 polymer ?
#
loop_
_entity_poly.entity_id
_entity_poly.type
_entity_poly.pdbx_seq_one_letter_code
_entity_poly.pdbx_strand_id
1 'polypeptide(L)' 'MKKIIAKIDFTSNIGNYVKGDEIVGLTYEQIVKLNEKGFIEPLEYKDLVLIERELNNPKDEKKEERL' A
#
# COMPACT_ATOMS: atom_id res chain seq x y z
N MET A 1 4.97 2.75 -8.33
CA MET A 1 4.58 2.67 -6.90
C MET A 1 5.63 1.89 -6.13
N LYS A 2 5.92 2.32 -4.93
CA LYS A 2 6.88 1.62 -4.10
C LYS A 2 6.33 0.26 -3.69
N LYS A 3 7.18 -0.75 -3.67
CA LYS A 3 6.78 -2.09 -3.25
C LYS A 3 6.51 -2.11 -1.76
N ILE A 4 5.51 -2.86 -1.38
CA ILE A 4 5.15 -3.04 0.02
C ILE A 4 5.75 -4.37 0.47
N ILE A 5 6.70 -4.31 1.37
CA ILE A 5 7.46 -5.50 1.80
C ILE A 5 7.18 -5.76 3.27
N ALA A 6 6.86 -6.99 3.60
CA ALA A 6 6.64 -7.37 4.99
C ALA A 6 7.94 -7.24 5.76
N LYS A 7 7.89 -6.54 6.89
CA LYS A 7 9.06 -6.35 7.76
C LYS A 7 9.18 -7.48 8.75
N ILE A 8 8.06 -8.09 9.11
CA ILE A 8 8.00 -9.19 10.06
C ILE A 8 6.98 -10.21 9.57
N ASP A 9 6.98 -11.38 10.18
CA ASP A 9 5.92 -12.36 9.92
C ASP A 9 4.64 -11.84 10.57
N PHE A 10 3.53 -11.87 9.85
CA PHE A 10 2.27 -11.46 10.44
C PHE A 10 1.09 -12.04 9.67
N THR A 11 -0.05 -12.09 10.34
CA THR A 11 -1.32 -12.55 9.76
C THR A 11 -2.31 -11.40 9.81
N SER A 12 -3.05 -11.21 8.73
CA SER A 12 -4.12 -10.23 8.69
C SER A 12 -5.33 -10.85 8.04
N ASN A 13 -6.41 -10.08 7.95
CA ASN A 13 -7.63 -10.59 7.31
C ASN A 13 -7.46 -10.76 5.80
N ILE A 14 -6.37 -10.29 5.23
CA ILE A 14 -6.10 -10.47 3.81
C ILE A 14 -5.12 -11.61 3.54
N GLY A 15 -4.52 -12.19 4.57
CA GLY A 15 -3.65 -13.34 4.38
C GLY A 15 -2.53 -13.40 5.38
N ASN A 16 -1.68 -14.41 5.21
CA ASN A 16 -0.50 -14.64 6.03
C ASN A 16 0.73 -14.22 5.25
N TYR A 17 1.62 -13.50 5.90
CA TYR A 17 2.83 -13.02 5.25
C TYR A 17 4.03 -13.30 6.12
N VAL A 18 5.18 -13.51 5.48
CA VAL A 18 6.44 -13.68 6.19
C VAL A 18 7.37 -12.55 5.81
N LYS A 19 8.34 -12.33 6.67
CA LYS A 19 9.33 -11.28 6.47
C LYS A 19 9.94 -11.39 5.07
N GLY A 20 9.94 -10.28 4.35
CA GLY A 20 10.51 -10.23 3.02
C GLY A 20 9.51 -10.42 1.89
N ASP A 21 8.27 -10.83 2.21
CA ASP A 21 7.25 -11.02 1.18
C ASP A 21 6.83 -9.67 0.61
N GLU A 22 6.62 -9.66 -0.70
CA GLU A 22 6.01 -8.50 -1.34
C GLU A 22 4.51 -8.66 -1.25
N ILE A 23 3.83 -7.66 -0.69
CA ILE A 23 2.40 -7.69 -0.48
C ILE A 23 1.72 -6.87 -1.56
N VAL A 24 0.76 -7.48 -2.26
CA VAL A 24 0.06 -6.81 -3.35
C VAL A 24 -1.44 -6.85 -3.07
N GLY A 25 -2.18 -6.00 -3.78
CA GLY A 25 -3.63 -6.00 -3.66
C GLY A 25 -4.17 -5.25 -2.46
N LEU A 26 -3.34 -4.45 -1.80
CA LEU A 26 -3.77 -3.68 -0.64
C LEU A 26 -4.46 -2.39 -1.06
N THR A 27 -5.43 -1.96 -0.25
CA THR A 27 -5.96 -0.61 -0.39
C THR A 27 -5.03 0.37 0.31
N TYR A 28 -5.20 1.65 0.02
CA TYR A 28 -4.38 2.66 0.65
C TYR A 28 -4.53 2.61 2.18
N GLU A 29 -5.76 2.45 2.66
CA GLU A 29 -6.00 2.40 4.10
C GLU A 29 -5.29 1.23 4.76
N GLN A 30 -5.29 0.07 4.10
CA GLN A 30 -4.60 -1.10 4.63
C GLN A 30 -3.10 -0.85 4.71
N ILE A 31 -2.54 -0.20 3.69
CA ILE A 31 -1.12 0.11 3.68
C ILE A 31 -0.76 1.05 4.82
N VAL A 32 -1.58 2.09 5.02
CA VAL A 32 -1.33 3.04 6.10
C VAL A 32 -1.36 2.35 7.45
N LYS A 33 -2.36 1.49 7.66
CA LYS A 33 -2.47 0.79 8.94
C LYS A 33 -1.29 -0.14 9.19
N LEU A 34 -0.87 -0.89 8.18
CA LEU A 34 0.28 -1.78 8.33
C LEU A 34 1.54 -0.98 8.60
N ASN A 35 1.68 0.15 7.93
CA ASN A 35 2.83 1.02 8.15
C ASN A 35 2.86 1.55 9.58
N GLU A 36 1.70 1.96 10.10
CA GLU A 36 1.61 2.46 11.47
C GLU A 36 1.93 1.39 12.49
N LYS A 37 1.53 0.15 12.20
CA LYS A 37 1.78 -0.97 13.11
C LYS A 37 3.21 -1.50 13.03
N GLY A 38 3.95 -1.09 12.00
CA GLY A 38 5.31 -1.56 11.82
C GLY A 38 5.41 -2.95 11.22
N PHE A 39 4.37 -3.41 10.55
CA PHE A 39 4.34 -4.74 9.96
C PHE A 39 5.02 -4.79 8.60
N ILE A 40 5.23 -3.63 7.97
CA ILE A 40 5.87 -3.53 6.67
C ILE A 40 7.05 -2.59 6.77
N GLU A 41 7.91 -2.61 5.76
CA GLU A 41 9.04 -1.71 5.68
C GLU A 41 8.53 -0.27 5.76
N PRO A 42 9.18 0.60 6.54
CA PRO A 42 8.68 1.96 6.73
C PRO A 42 8.52 2.71 5.43
N LEU A 43 7.43 3.44 5.33
CA LEU A 43 7.14 4.27 4.17
C LEU A 43 7.22 5.74 4.57
N GLU A 44 7.81 6.54 3.70
CA GLU A 44 7.88 7.97 3.92
C GLU A 44 6.60 8.63 3.43
N TYR A 45 6.40 9.87 3.86
CA TYR A 45 5.22 10.61 3.45
C TYR A 45 5.09 10.67 1.92
N LYS A 46 6.19 10.91 1.23
CA LYS A 46 6.15 10.98 -0.22
C LYS A 46 5.75 9.65 -0.85
N ASP A 47 6.16 8.55 -0.23
CA ASP A 47 5.75 7.24 -0.71
C ASP A 47 4.25 7.05 -0.55
N LEU A 48 3.70 7.47 0.58
CA LEU A 48 2.27 7.36 0.83
C LEU A 48 1.47 8.19 -0.14
N VAL A 49 1.95 9.39 -0.48
CA VAL A 49 1.28 10.24 -1.44
C VAL A 49 1.21 9.57 -2.80
N LEU A 50 2.32 8.97 -3.23
CA LEU A 50 2.36 8.30 -4.53
C LEU A 50 1.44 7.08 -4.55
N ILE A 51 1.43 6.32 -3.45
CA ILE A 51 0.59 5.14 -3.35
C ILE A 51 -0.88 5.53 -3.37
N GLU A 52 -1.24 6.57 -2.63
CA GLU A 52 -2.61 7.05 -2.62
C GLU A 52 -3.05 7.46 -4.02
N ARG A 53 -2.17 8.16 -4.72
CA ARG A 53 -2.48 8.63 -6.07
C ARG A 53 -2.76 7.45 -7.00
N GLU A 54 -1.98 6.40 -6.88
CA GLU A 54 -2.13 5.24 -7.77
C GLU A 54 -3.33 4.37 -7.42
N LEU A 55 -3.66 4.28 -6.13
CA LEU A 55 -4.74 3.41 -5.69
C LEU A 55 -6.09 4.09 -5.64
N ASN A 56 -6.11 5.37 -5.27
CA ASN A 56 -7.37 6.10 -5.09
C ASN A 56 -7.68 7.04 -6.24
N ASN A 57 -6.74 7.25 -7.13
CA ASN A 57 -6.93 8.16 -8.25
C ASN A 57 -6.49 7.47 -9.53
N PRO A 58 -7.09 6.36 -9.82
CA PRO A 58 -6.72 5.61 -11.01
C PRO A 58 -7.14 6.41 -12.18
N LYS A 59 -6.38 6.48 -13.03
CA LYS A 59 -6.79 6.97 -14.24
C LYS A 59 -8.03 7.70 -14.30
N ASP A 60 -8.65 7.88 -13.56
CA ASP A 60 -9.70 8.45 -13.67
C ASP A 60 -9.51 9.62 -13.86
N GLU A 61 -8.76 9.78 -13.69
CA GLU A 61 -8.46 10.33 -14.02
C GLU A 61 -8.59 10.46 -15.11
N LYS A 62 -8.86 10.21 -15.44
CA LYS A 62 -9.06 10.16 -16.44
C LYS A 62 -10.04 10.39 -16.77
N LYS A 63 -10.63 10.87 -16.39
CA LYS A 63 -11.41 10.98 -16.68
C LYS A 63 -11.84 11.83 -16.76
N GLU A 64 -11.58 12.21 -16.64
CA GLU A 64 -11.67 12.71 -16.79
C GLU A 64 -11.85 13.33 -17.44
N GLU A 65 -11.89 13.27 -17.56
CA GLU A 65 -11.81 13.44 -18.15
C GLU A 65 -12.44 13.82 -18.74
N ARG A 66 -12.88 13.96 -18.64
CA ARG A 66 -13.30 14.01 -19.12
C ARG A 66 -13.83 14.51 -19.49
N LEU A 67 -14.06 14.76 -19.35
CA LEU A 67 -14.20 14.95 -19.54
C LEU A 67 -14.44 15.36 -19.87
#